data_09cc3d570010bf229f8c2bf7cdfc1a0b
#
_entry.id   09cc3d570010bf229f8c2bf7cdfc1a0b
#
_cell.length_a   1.000
_cell.length_b   1.000
_cell.length_c   1.000
_cell.angle_alpha   90.00
_cell.angle_beta   90.00
_cell.angle_gamma   90.00
#
_symmetry.space_group_name_H-M   'P 1'
#
loop_
_entity.id
_entity.type
_entity.pdbx_description
1 polymer ?
#
loop_
_entity_poly.entity_id
_entity_poly.type
_entity_poly.pdbx_seq_one_letter_code
_entity_poly.pdbx_strand_id
1 'polypeptide(L)'
;MASLKPYIFKLAPQLGMSPAALYERQRALVRAGLLEQGTGRGPGSGVQANASTVALLLIAALATDNLSDANVRTREIATTKQQGDLSRLMKGKTFHEAVTTILGGYALPWLVTKLRIFQSARQAEIHLGQMVVLFGAPAPQKLQRLPGVRVMAEIDGEILRQISADLAALRDDDATSRSAKARQD
;
A
#
# COMPACT_ATOMS: atom_id res chain seq x y z
N MET A 1 14.58 -12.30 -4.34
CA MET A 1 13.53 -11.26 -4.12
C MET A 1 13.91 -10.01 -4.88
N ALA A 2 12.95 -9.47 -5.64
CA ALA A 2 13.19 -8.26 -6.44
C ALA A 2 13.32 -7.02 -5.54
N SER A 3 14.22 -6.09 -5.91
CA SER A 3 14.38 -4.81 -5.21
C SER A 3 13.21 -3.88 -5.53
N LEU A 4 12.76 -3.11 -4.52
CA LEU A 4 11.69 -2.12 -4.69
C LEU A 4 12.10 -0.97 -5.64
N LYS A 5 13.39 -0.61 -5.69
CA LYS A 5 13.87 0.52 -6.49
C LYS A 5 13.55 0.41 -7.99
N PRO A 6 13.82 -0.70 -8.69
CA PRO A 6 13.39 -0.87 -10.08
C PRO A 6 11.87 -0.86 -10.23
N TYR A 7 11.15 -1.43 -9.26
CA TYR A 7 9.69 -1.50 -9.29
C TYR A 7 9.02 -0.12 -9.18
N ILE A 8 9.66 0.85 -8.51
CA ILE A 8 9.17 2.24 -8.43
C ILE A 8 8.97 2.86 -9.82
N PHE A 9 9.84 2.59 -10.78
CA PHE A 9 9.68 3.12 -12.15
C PHE A 9 8.42 2.59 -12.85
N LYS A 10 7.97 1.40 -12.48
CA LYS A 10 6.73 0.81 -12.98
C LYS A 10 5.50 1.29 -12.21
N LEU A 11 5.63 1.44 -10.89
CA LEU A 11 4.53 1.81 -9.99
C LEU A 11 4.18 3.30 -10.07
N ALA A 12 5.15 4.18 -10.17
CA ALA A 12 4.93 5.62 -10.09
C ALA A 12 3.97 6.16 -11.16
N PRO A 13 4.09 5.79 -12.45
CA PRO A 13 3.14 6.22 -13.48
C PRO A 13 1.71 5.77 -13.20
N GLN A 14 1.51 4.57 -12.63
CA GLN A 14 0.19 4.05 -12.27
C GLN A 14 -0.48 4.89 -11.17
N LEU A 15 0.34 5.55 -10.34
CA LEU A 15 -0.12 6.45 -9.26
C LEU A 15 -0.18 7.92 -9.69
N GLY A 16 0.07 8.22 -10.97
CA GLY A 16 0.13 9.61 -11.46
C GLY A 16 1.29 10.42 -10.88
N MET A 17 2.37 9.75 -10.44
CA MET A 17 3.52 10.38 -9.78
C MET A 17 4.80 10.23 -10.61
N SER A 18 5.78 11.11 -10.36
CA SER A 18 7.13 10.87 -10.87
C SER A 18 7.85 9.78 -10.07
N PRO A 19 8.71 8.97 -10.69
CA PRO A 19 9.53 7.98 -9.97
C PRO A 19 10.38 8.60 -8.87
N ALA A 20 10.89 9.82 -9.08
CA ALA A 20 11.66 10.55 -8.08
C ALA A 20 10.82 10.89 -6.83
N ALA A 21 9.58 11.38 -7.02
CA ALA A 21 8.69 11.70 -5.92
C ALA A 21 8.31 10.44 -5.11
N LEU A 22 8.06 9.33 -5.77
CA LEU A 22 7.75 8.06 -5.10
C LEU A 22 8.98 7.48 -4.38
N TYR A 23 10.17 7.63 -4.97
CA TYR A 23 11.43 7.23 -4.34
C TYR A 23 11.74 8.03 -3.07
N GLU A 24 11.50 9.34 -3.07
CA GLU A 24 11.68 10.15 -1.86
C GLU A 24 10.70 9.75 -0.74
N ARG A 25 9.46 9.37 -1.07
CA ARG A 25 8.53 8.76 -0.09
C ARG A 25 9.09 7.44 0.47
N GLN A 26 9.60 6.56 -0.38
CA GLN A 26 10.29 5.35 0.10
C GLN A 26 11.41 5.68 1.09
N ARG A 27 12.26 6.65 0.75
CA ARG A 27 13.36 7.09 1.65
C ARG A 27 12.86 7.63 2.98
N ALA A 28 11.77 8.40 2.95
CA ALA A 28 11.13 8.91 4.18
C ALA A 28 10.62 7.78 5.07
N LEU A 29 10.00 6.75 4.48
CA LEU A 29 9.52 5.57 5.20
C LEU A 29 10.67 4.73 5.79
N VAL A 30 11.77 4.57 5.05
CA VAL A 30 12.98 3.89 5.54
C VAL A 30 13.57 4.63 6.73
N ARG A 31 13.77 5.95 6.63
CA ARG A 31 14.28 6.78 7.73
C ARG A 31 13.40 6.74 8.97
N ALA A 32 12.08 6.57 8.78
CA ALA A 32 11.11 6.45 9.88
C ALA A 32 10.99 5.01 10.45
N GLY A 33 11.76 4.05 9.92
CA GLY A 33 11.70 2.64 10.33
C GLY A 33 10.40 1.93 9.95
N LEU A 34 9.65 2.46 8.98
CA LEU A 34 8.42 1.84 8.46
C LEU A 34 8.71 0.82 7.35
N LEU A 35 9.80 0.99 6.64
CA LEU A 35 10.31 0.03 5.67
C LEU A 35 11.69 -0.45 6.09
N GLU A 36 11.85 -1.76 6.12
CA GLU A 36 13.13 -2.39 6.42
C GLU A 36 14.01 -2.46 5.18
N GLN A 37 15.28 -2.12 5.35
CA GLN A 37 16.31 -2.40 4.35
C GLN A 37 16.91 -3.77 4.62
N GLY A 38 17.17 -4.53 3.56
CA GLY A 38 17.94 -5.77 3.68
C GLY A 38 19.33 -5.49 4.23
N THR A 39 19.79 -6.36 5.12
CA THR A 39 21.15 -6.32 5.69
C THR A 39 22.16 -6.77 4.66
N GLY A 40 23.21 -5.98 4.43
CA GLY A 40 24.33 -6.35 3.55
C GLY A 40 24.76 -5.24 2.58
N ARG A 41 25.94 -5.42 1.97
CA ARG A 41 26.46 -4.58 0.89
C ARG A 41 26.43 -5.40 -0.39
N GLY A 42 25.45 -5.16 -1.27
CA GLY A 42 25.40 -5.86 -2.57
C GLY A 42 24.05 -5.78 -3.26
N PRO A 43 23.92 -6.38 -4.45
CA PRO A 43 22.66 -6.51 -5.15
C PRO A 43 21.65 -7.25 -4.25
N GLY A 44 20.56 -6.58 -3.82
CA GLY A 44 19.55 -7.15 -2.93
C GLY A 44 19.53 -6.59 -1.51
N SER A 45 20.50 -5.73 -1.12
CA SER A 45 20.49 -5.04 0.20
C SER A 45 19.45 -3.90 0.32
N GLY A 46 18.73 -3.60 -0.74
CA GLY A 46 17.65 -2.59 -0.73
C GLY A 46 16.35 -3.11 -0.15
N VAL A 47 15.38 -2.21 -0.03
CA VAL A 47 14.00 -2.58 0.31
C VAL A 47 13.45 -3.56 -0.72
N GLN A 48 12.84 -4.64 -0.26
CA GLN A 48 12.29 -5.68 -1.12
C GLN A 48 10.91 -5.29 -1.67
N ALA A 49 10.66 -5.59 -2.96
CA ALA A 49 9.34 -5.43 -3.56
C ALA A 49 8.45 -6.62 -3.19
N ASN A 50 7.63 -6.45 -2.18
CA ASN A 50 6.62 -7.41 -1.76
C ASN A 50 5.31 -6.69 -1.45
N ALA A 51 4.22 -7.44 -1.25
CA ALA A 51 2.90 -6.87 -1.01
C ALA A 51 2.86 -5.90 0.18
N SER A 52 3.59 -6.20 1.25
CA SER A 52 3.63 -5.37 2.46
C SER A 52 4.36 -4.04 2.23
N THR A 53 5.54 -4.08 1.60
CA THR A 53 6.33 -2.86 1.31
C THR A 53 5.63 -1.97 0.27
N VAL A 54 5.01 -2.58 -0.75
CA VAL A 54 4.25 -1.85 -1.77
C VAL A 54 2.97 -1.26 -1.17
N ALA A 55 2.28 -1.96 -0.27
CA ALA A 55 1.12 -1.44 0.46
C ALA A 55 1.48 -0.18 1.26
N LEU A 56 2.60 -0.19 2.02
CA LEU A 56 3.05 0.99 2.75
C LEU A 56 3.40 2.16 1.82
N LEU A 57 4.07 1.88 0.70
CA LEU A 57 4.42 2.91 -0.27
C LEU A 57 3.18 3.52 -0.94
N LEU A 58 2.18 2.69 -1.23
CA LEU A 58 0.88 3.11 -1.78
C LEU A 58 0.11 3.98 -0.78
N ILE A 59 0.07 3.57 0.49
CA ILE A 59 -0.52 4.38 1.57
C ILE A 59 0.21 5.73 1.68
N ALA A 60 1.53 5.75 1.61
CA ALA A 60 2.32 6.99 1.66
C ALA A 60 2.06 7.92 0.47
N ALA A 61 1.79 7.37 -0.71
CA ALA A 61 1.44 8.14 -1.89
C ALA A 61 0.06 8.80 -1.77
N LEU A 62 -0.89 8.10 -1.15
CA LEU A 62 -2.28 8.56 -1.04
C LEU A 62 -2.55 9.39 0.23
N ALA A 63 -1.78 9.18 1.31
CA ALA A 63 -2.06 9.78 2.62
C ALA A 63 -1.78 11.29 2.67
N THR A 64 -0.87 11.79 1.84
CA THR A 64 -0.52 13.21 1.80
C THR A 64 0.30 13.56 0.55
N ASP A 65 0.14 14.78 0.07
CA ASP A 65 0.98 15.34 -0.99
C ASP A 65 2.27 15.91 -0.42
N ASN A 66 2.29 16.24 0.88
CA ASN A 66 3.45 16.79 1.56
C ASN A 66 4.45 15.70 1.98
N LEU A 67 5.64 15.74 1.43
CA LEU A 67 6.70 14.75 1.72
C LEU A 67 7.16 14.80 3.19
N SER A 68 7.13 15.97 3.84
CA SER A 68 7.56 16.11 5.24
C SER A 68 6.65 15.31 6.21
N ASP A 69 5.38 15.17 5.87
CA ASP A 69 4.37 14.50 6.71
C ASP A 69 4.15 13.03 6.30
N ALA A 70 4.78 12.60 5.20
CA ALA A 70 4.52 11.30 4.58
C ALA A 70 4.68 10.14 5.57
N ASN A 71 5.73 10.12 6.41
CA ASN A 71 5.96 9.08 7.38
C ASN A 71 4.92 9.07 8.52
N VAL A 72 4.55 10.25 9.03
CA VAL A 72 3.57 10.40 10.11
C VAL A 72 2.20 9.97 9.61
N ARG A 73 1.77 10.51 8.46
CA ARG A 73 0.47 10.21 7.86
C ARG A 73 0.35 8.73 7.46
N THR A 74 1.41 8.17 6.88
CA THR A 74 1.43 6.73 6.55
C THR A 74 1.24 5.87 7.79
N ARG A 75 1.96 6.16 8.88
CA ARG A 75 1.83 5.41 10.14
C ARG A 75 0.42 5.53 10.70
N GLU A 76 -0.13 6.73 10.74
CA GLU A 76 -1.48 6.99 11.24
C GLU A 76 -2.54 6.19 10.49
N ILE A 77 -2.50 6.20 9.15
CA ILE A 77 -3.48 5.49 8.32
C ILE A 77 -3.23 3.98 8.33
N ALA A 78 -1.97 3.55 8.18
CA ALA A 78 -1.61 2.13 8.11
C ALA A 78 -2.07 1.34 9.33
N THR A 79 -2.04 1.97 10.52
CA THR A 79 -2.41 1.33 11.80
C THR A 79 -3.90 1.43 12.13
N THR A 80 -4.71 2.13 11.33
CA THR A 80 -6.16 2.19 11.56
C THR A 80 -6.78 0.81 11.44
N LYS A 81 -7.67 0.48 12.37
CA LYS A 81 -8.38 -0.81 12.39
C LYS A 81 -9.71 -0.71 11.67
N GLN A 82 -10.14 -1.83 11.10
CA GLN A 82 -11.46 -1.98 10.53
C GLN A 82 -12.53 -1.67 11.57
N GLN A 83 -13.59 -0.97 11.11
CA GLN A 83 -14.80 -0.70 11.88
C GLN A 83 -15.91 -1.67 11.52
N GLY A 84 -16.62 -2.13 12.53
CA GLY A 84 -17.74 -3.05 12.33
C GLY A 84 -17.30 -4.45 11.91
N ASP A 85 -18.28 -5.29 11.61
CA ASP A 85 -18.10 -6.71 11.25
C ASP A 85 -18.51 -7.02 9.80
N LEU A 86 -18.47 -6.00 8.94
CA LEU A 86 -19.02 -6.06 7.58
C LEU A 86 -18.28 -7.01 6.63
N SER A 87 -16.99 -7.33 6.92
CA SER A 87 -16.22 -8.23 6.06
C SER A 87 -15.36 -9.18 6.90
N ARG A 88 -15.69 -10.47 6.86
CA ARG A 88 -14.86 -11.52 7.48
C ARG A 88 -13.43 -11.54 6.95
N LEU A 89 -13.23 -11.17 5.68
CA LEU A 89 -11.91 -11.14 5.04
C LEU A 89 -10.97 -10.08 5.64
N MET A 90 -11.55 -9.00 6.19
CA MET A 90 -10.80 -7.86 6.73
C MET A 90 -10.92 -7.76 8.26
N LYS A 91 -11.69 -8.66 8.90
CA LYS A 91 -11.95 -8.61 10.34
C LYS A 91 -10.67 -8.55 11.17
N GLY A 92 -10.60 -7.54 12.03
CA GLY A 92 -9.49 -7.34 12.97
C GLY A 92 -8.20 -6.84 12.34
N LYS A 93 -8.14 -6.69 11.01
CA LYS A 93 -6.95 -6.19 10.31
C LYS A 93 -6.80 -4.69 10.44
N THR A 94 -5.56 -4.25 10.43
CA THR A 94 -5.21 -2.86 10.14
C THR A 94 -5.39 -2.56 8.66
N PHE A 95 -5.46 -1.29 8.31
CA PHE A 95 -5.56 -0.89 6.91
C PHE A 95 -4.37 -1.39 6.06
N HIS A 96 -3.16 -1.32 6.62
CA HIS A 96 -1.97 -1.88 5.96
C HIS A 96 -2.08 -3.39 5.70
N GLU A 97 -2.52 -4.17 6.70
CA GLU A 97 -2.71 -5.63 6.54
C GLU A 97 -3.79 -5.96 5.51
N ALA A 98 -4.87 -5.16 5.46
CA ALA A 98 -5.93 -5.32 4.48
C ALA A 98 -5.42 -5.07 3.05
N VAL A 99 -4.70 -3.94 2.82
CA VAL A 99 -4.09 -3.63 1.53
C VAL A 99 -3.04 -4.67 1.15
N THR A 100 -2.21 -5.11 2.10
CA THR A 100 -1.23 -6.20 1.89
C THR A 100 -1.92 -7.49 1.44
N THR A 101 -3.05 -7.83 2.04
CA THR A 101 -3.84 -9.02 1.68
C THR A 101 -4.38 -8.94 0.25
N ILE A 102 -4.85 -7.76 -0.16
CA ILE A 102 -5.32 -7.50 -1.53
C ILE A 102 -4.16 -7.64 -2.52
N LEU A 103 -3.06 -6.94 -2.29
CA LEU A 103 -1.90 -6.95 -3.18
C LEU A 103 -1.18 -8.30 -3.22
N GLY A 104 -1.28 -9.09 -2.14
CA GLY A 104 -0.74 -10.44 -2.06
C GLY A 104 -1.54 -11.49 -2.82
N GLY A 105 -2.72 -11.13 -3.35
CA GLY A 105 -3.61 -12.05 -4.06
C GLY A 105 -4.40 -13.00 -3.14
N TYR A 106 -4.31 -12.84 -1.83
CA TYR A 106 -5.02 -13.68 -0.85
C TYR A 106 -6.49 -13.28 -0.66
N ALA A 107 -6.84 -12.03 -0.94
CA ALA A 107 -8.24 -11.60 -1.03
C ALA A 107 -8.57 -11.39 -2.49
N LEU A 108 -9.82 -11.69 -2.87
CA LEU A 108 -10.34 -11.58 -4.22
C LEU A 108 -10.09 -10.19 -4.83
N PRO A 109 -8.94 -9.93 -5.50
CA PRO A 109 -8.58 -8.59 -5.98
C PRO A 109 -9.62 -8.03 -6.95
N TRP A 110 -10.36 -8.91 -7.65
CA TRP A 110 -11.42 -8.52 -8.58
C TRP A 110 -12.66 -7.94 -7.90
N LEU A 111 -12.86 -8.17 -6.60
CA LEU A 111 -13.93 -7.55 -5.83
C LEU A 111 -13.60 -6.12 -5.41
N VAL A 112 -12.31 -5.76 -5.34
CA VAL A 112 -11.92 -4.41 -4.97
C VAL A 112 -12.17 -3.49 -6.15
N THR A 113 -13.11 -2.57 -5.97
CA THR A 113 -13.44 -1.56 -6.98
C THR A 113 -12.71 -0.26 -6.75
N LYS A 114 -12.36 0.05 -5.48
CA LYS A 114 -11.73 1.30 -5.13
C LYS A 114 -11.10 1.24 -3.74
N LEU A 115 -10.02 2.00 -3.55
CA LEU A 115 -9.42 2.30 -2.26
C LEU A 115 -9.35 3.81 -2.09
N ARG A 116 -9.77 4.33 -0.93
CA ARG A 116 -9.77 5.75 -0.60
C ARG A 116 -9.05 6.02 0.70
N ILE A 117 -8.33 7.14 0.75
CA ILE A 117 -7.74 7.69 1.97
C ILE A 117 -8.20 9.13 2.14
N PHE A 118 -8.72 9.45 3.29
CA PHE A 118 -9.11 10.83 3.66
C PHE A 118 -7.89 11.53 4.27
N GLN A 119 -7.25 12.39 3.49
CA GLN A 119 -6.01 13.08 3.90
C GLN A 119 -6.21 13.99 5.12
N SER A 120 -7.41 14.53 5.30
CA SER A 120 -7.78 15.38 6.44
C SER A 120 -8.21 14.61 7.69
N ALA A 121 -8.35 13.29 7.61
CA ALA A 121 -8.82 12.43 8.69
C ALA A 121 -7.96 11.16 8.78
N ARG A 122 -7.98 10.48 9.93
CA ARG A 122 -7.36 9.17 10.10
C ARG A 122 -8.34 8.08 9.66
N GLN A 123 -8.76 8.15 8.40
CA GLN A 123 -9.78 7.28 7.84
C GLN A 123 -9.38 6.78 6.45
N ALA A 124 -9.76 5.56 6.17
CA ALA A 124 -9.64 4.97 4.84
C ALA A 124 -10.83 4.05 4.55
N GLU A 125 -11.06 3.79 3.28
CA GLU A 125 -12.13 2.94 2.78
C GLU A 125 -11.59 1.94 1.76
N ILE A 126 -12.10 0.72 1.82
CA ILE A 126 -11.94 -0.28 0.77
C ILE A 126 -13.33 -0.62 0.25
N HIS A 127 -13.57 -0.38 -1.03
CA HIS A 127 -14.82 -0.68 -1.70
C HIS A 127 -14.72 -2.08 -2.34
N LEU A 128 -15.62 -2.98 -1.95
CA LEU A 128 -15.72 -4.35 -2.42
C LEU A 128 -17.07 -4.53 -3.12
N GLY A 129 -17.15 -4.23 -4.42
CA GLY A 129 -18.42 -4.15 -5.12
C GLY A 129 -19.32 -3.07 -4.49
N GLN A 130 -20.46 -3.50 -3.94
CA GLN A 130 -21.41 -2.60 -3.25
C GLN A 130 -21.10 -2.41 -1.75
N MET A 131 -20.15 -3.18 -1.20
CA MET A 131 -19.78 -3.10 0.21
C MET A 131 -18.65 -2.10 0.40
N VAL A 132 -18.71 -1.31 1.47
CA VAL A 132 -17.63 -0.41 1.88
C VAL A 132 -17.12 -0.83 3.25
N VAL A 133 -15.83 -1.13 3.32
CA VAL A 133 -15.13 -1.45 4.56
C VAL A 133 -14.42 -0.19 5.06
N LEU A 134 -14.77 0.26 6.26
CA LEU A 134 -14.22 1.47 6.87
C LEU A 134 -13.06 1.13 7.81
N PHE A 135 -12.04 1.97 7.80
CA PHE A 135 -10.88 1.92 8.70
C PHE A 135 -10.71 3.26 9.42
N GLY A 136 -10.36 3.20 10.71
CA GLY A 136 -10.19 4.39 11.55
C GLY A 136 -11.50 4.83 12.23
N ALA A 137 -11.41 5.74 13.19
CA ALA A 137 -12.59 6.19 13.92
C ALA A 137 -13.58 6.92 13.01
N PRO A 138 -14.89 6.72 13.17
CA PRO A 138 -15.88 7.53 12.45
C PRO A 138 -15.68 8.99 12.82
N ALA A 139 -15.74 9.86 11.81
CA ALA A 139 -15.70 11.30 12.07
C ALA A 139 -16.80 11.65 13.09
N PRO A 140 -16.50 12.40 14.15
CA PRO A 140 -17.53 12.83 15.08
C PRO A 140 -18.71 13.43 14.32
N GLN A 141 -19.93 13.09 14.71
CA GLN A 141 -21.14 13.54 13.99
C GLN A 141 -21.19 15.07 13.78
N LYS A 142 -20.58 15.85 14.70
CA LYS A 142 -20.42 17.31 14.57
C LYS A 142 -19.52 17.70 13.39
N LEU A 143 -18.45 16.94 13.11
CA LEU A 143 -17.54 17.19 11.98
C LEU A 143 -18.14 16.74 10.64
N GLN A 144 -19.09 15.81 10.64
CA GLN A 144 -19.80 15.39 9.42
C GLN A 144 -20.74 16.49 8.88
N ARG A 145 -21.14 17.42 9.73
CA ARG A 145 -22.05 18.53 9.40
C ARG A 145 -21.34 19.86 9.09
N LEU A 146 -20.03 19.97 9.33
CA LEU A 146 -19.31 21.17 8.99
C LEU A 146 -19.06 21.19 7.47
N PRO A 147 -19.45 22.27 6.78
CA PRO A 147 -19.08 22.48 5.39
C PRO A 147 -17.57 22.71 5.35
N GLY A 148 -16.81 21.66 5.09
CA GLY A 148 -15.36 21.70 4.97
C GLY A 148 -14.93 20.95 3.72
N VAL A 149 -13.87 21.43 3.09
CA VAL A 149 -13.21 20.72 1.99
C VAL A 149 -12.57 19.44 2.54
N ARG A 150 -13.08 18.28 2.11
CA ARG A 150 -12.48 16.99 2.40
C ARG A 150 -11.52 16.65 1.27
N VAL A 151 -10.24 16.70 1.55
CA VAL A 151 -9.24 16.21 0.62
C VAL A 151 -9.16 14.70 0.76
N MET A 152 -9.39 13.99 -0.33
CA MET A 152 -9.26 12.53 -0.39
C MET A 152 -8.45 12.14 -1.62
N ALA A 153 -7.65 11.10 -1.47
CA ALA A 153 -6.99 10.43 -2.58
C ALA A 153 -7.64 9.07 -2.78
N GLU A 154 -7.81 8.67 -4.03
CA GLU A 154 -8.35 7.36 -4.38
C GLU A 154 -7.54 6.68 -5.46
N ILE A 155 -7.62 5.36 -5.49
CA ILE A 155 -7.05 4.53 -6.53
C ILE A 155 -8.10 3.49 -6.96
N ASP A 156 -8.21 3.30 -8.26
CA ASP A 156 -9.13 2.33 -8.83
C ASP A 156 -8.67 0.89 -8.57
N GLY A 157 -9.65 -0.01 -8.46
CA GLY A 157 -9.42 -1.44 -8.29
C GLY A 157 -8.64 -2.06 -9.45
N GLU A 158 -8.76 -1.51 -10.66
CA GLU A 158 -7.98 -1.96 -11.82
C GLU A 158 -6.48 -1.78 -11.59
N ILE A 159 -6.06 -0.63 -11.09
CA ILE A 159 -4.67 -0.35 -10.76
C ILE A 159 -4.20 -1.28 -9.64
N LEU A 160 -5.02 -1.56 -8.63
CA LEU A 160 -4.68 -2.50 -7.57
C LEU A 160 -4.52 -3.93 -8.10
N ARG A 161 -5.35 -4.36 -9.06
CA ARG A 161 -5.21 -5.65 -9.74
C ARG A 161 -3.91 -5.73 -10.53
N GLN A 162 -3.58 -4.67 -11.26
CA GLN A 162 -2.32 -4.60 -12.02
C GLN A 162 -1.11 -4.68 -11.09
N ILE A 163 -1.10 -3.95 -10.00
CA ILE A 163 -0.04 -4.02 -8.97
C ILE A 163 0.07 -5.43 -8.38
N SER A 164 -1.05 -6.07 -8.08
CA SER A 164 -1.09 -7.44 -7.55
C SER A 164 -0.51 -8.45 -8.56
N ALA A 165 -0.87 -8.33 -9.83
CA ALA A 165 -0.35 -9.18 -10.92
C ALA A 165 1.17 -8.99 -11.11
N ASP A 166 1.64 -7.75 -11.08
CA ASP A 166 3.05 -7.42 -11.16
C ASP A 166 3.87 -8.04 -10.01
N LEU A 167 3.33 -7.99 -8.79
CA LEU A 167 3.97 -8.59 -7.62
C LEU A 167 3.97 -10.13 -7.67
N ALA A 168 2.95 -10.74 -8.26
CA ALA A 168 2.91 -12.18 -8.50
C ALA A 168 4.02 -12.59 -9.49
N ALA A 169 4.14 -11.89 -10.62
CA ALA A 169 5.19 -12.14 -11.60
C ALA A 169 6.60 -12.03 -11.02
N LEU A 170 6.87 -11.00 -10.19
CA LEU A 170 8.16 -10.85 -9.52
C LEU A 170 8.49 -12.00 -8.56
N ARG A 171 7.49 -12.65 -7.96
CA ARG A 171 7.68 -13.83 -7.10
C ARG A 171 8.06 -15.06 -7.91
N ASP A 172 7.40 -15.24 -9.06
CA ASP A 172 7.61 -16.40 -9.93
C ASP A 172 9.00 -16.36 -10.59
N ASP A 173 9.45 -15.18 -11.05
CA ASP A 173 10.79 -14.96 -11.59
C ASP A 173 11.88 -15.30 -10.55
N ASP A 174 11.66 -14.93 -9.29
CA ASP A 174 12.60 -15.19 -8.20
C ASP A 174 12.67 -16.68 -7.85
N ALA A 175 11.53 -17.38 -7.86
CA ALA A 175 11.46 -18.83 -7.63
C ALA A 175 12.19 -19.60 -8.74
N THR A 176 11.98 -19.22 -10.00
CA THR A 176 12.63 -19.83 -11.16
C THR A 176 14.15 -19.63 -11.12
N SER A 177 14.60 -18.42 -10.79
CA SER A 177 16.03 -18.09 -10.70
C SER A 177 16.75 -18.90 -9.61
N ARG A 178 16.11 -19.13 -8.45
CA ARG A 178 16.65 -19.98 -7.37
C ARG A 178 16.73 -21.43 -7.77
N SER A 179 15.71 -21.96 -8.44
CA SER A 179 15.68 -23.34 -8.90
C SER A 179 16.76 -23.63 -9.96
N ALA A 180 17.03 -22.66 -10.84
CA ALA A 180 18.08 -22.76 -11.84
C ALA A 180 19.49 -22.80 -11.19
N LYS A 181 19.72 -21.97 -10.17
CA LYS A 181 21.01 -21.92 -9.45
C LYS A 181 21.27 -23.20 -8.64
N ALA A 182 20.24 -23.75 -7.98
CA ALA A 182 20.35 -24.99 -7.19
C ALA A 182 20.61 -26.25 -8.03
N ARG A 183 20.52 -26.19 -9.36
CA ARG A 183 20.84 -27.30 -10.27
C ARG A 183 22.25 -27.22 -10.83
N GLN A 184 22.98 -26.14 -10.56
CA GLN A 184 24.36 -25.89 -11.04
C GLN A 184 25.40 -26.14 -9.94
N ASP A 185 24.96 -26.21 -8.68
CA ASP A 185 25.77 -26.62 -7.51
C ASP A 185 25.56 -28.12 -7.22
#